data_33646e95e754be314d64f66ea4ebc38d
#
_entry.id   33646e95e754be314d64f66ea4ebc38d
#
_cell.length_a   1.000
_cell.length_b   1.000
_cell.length_c   1.000
_cell.angle_alpha   90.00
_cell.angle_beta   90.00
_cell.angle_gamma   90.00
#
_symmetry.space_group_name_H-M   'P 1'
#
loop_
_entity.id
_entity.type
_entity.pdbx_description
1 polymer ?
#
loop_
_entity_poly.entity_id
_entity_poly.type
_entity_poly.pdbx_seq_one_letter_code
_entity_poly.pdbx_strand_id
1 'polypeptide(L)'
;GVFVYHCAPGGTMIPFHTISGMNGAIMILPRKGLTDAKGKPWHYDRAYYIGEQDLYLPKDKDGKYKEYAQPLEGMADMLEVSKGLVPSHVVFNGTAGALTGDNALKGKVGEKVLFIHSQANRDSRPHLIGGHADLVWQGGSFADTPTTNYETWFVPGGSASAAGYEFVQPGLYVYLSHNLIEAVLLGAAAHMMIEGEWNNEVMEQTKAPGPISKK
;
A
#
# COMPACT_ATOMS: atom_id res chain seq x y z
N GLY A 1 -0.97 17.99 -1.60
CA GLY A 1 -0.87 16.88 -0.66
C GLY A 1 -1.82 15.76 -0.99
N VAL A 2 -1.70 14.68 -0.28
CA VAL A 2 -2.60 13.52 -0.31
C VAL A 2 -3.26 13.34 1.04
N PHE A 3 -4.56 13.10 1.06
CA PHE A 3 -5.35 13.06 2.28
C PHE A 3 -6.36 11.92 2.19
N VAL A 4 -6.60 11.24 3.32
CA VAL A 4 -7.65 10.24 3.41
C VAL A 4 -9.02 10.94 3.51
N TYR A 5 -10.03 10.33 2.93
CA TYR A 5 -11.43 10.62 3.22
C TYR A 5 -12.16 9.34 3.60
N HIS A 6 -13.14 9.43 4.48
CA HIS A 6 -13.96 8.29 4.89
C HIS A 6 -15.34 8.72 5.38
N CYS A 7 -16.23 7.76 5.51
CA CYS A 7 -17.54 7.98 6.11
C CYS A 7 -17.42 8.54 7.53
N ALA A 8 -18.17 9.58 7.86
CA ALA A 8 -18.12 10.26 9.15
C ALA A 8 -19.44 10.29 9.95
N PRO A 9 -20.64 10.11 9.37
CA PRO A 9 -21.88 10.22 10.14
C PRO A 9 -22.16 9.00 11.02
N GLY A 10 -22.72 9.24 12.21
CA GLY A 10 -23.51 8.25 12.93
C GLY A 10 -22.82 7.36 13.97
N GLY A 11 -21.96 7.86 14.82
CA GLY A 11 -21.48 7.09 15.99
C GLY A 11 -20.82 5.76 15.60
N THR A 12 -21.39 4.63 16.01
CA THR A 12 -20.89 3.28 15.68
C THR A 12 -20.90 2.94 14.20
N MET A 13 -21.63 3.67 13.38
CA MET A 13 -21.61 3.50 11.92
C MET A 13 -20.29 3.97 11.30
N ILE A 14 -19.56 4.90 11.94
CA ILE A 14 -18.28 5.39 11.42
C ILE A 14 -17.27 4.25 11.26
N PRO A 15 -16.89 3.53 12.33
CA PRO A 15 -15.96 2.41 12.19
C PRO A 15 -16.51 1.32 11.28
N PHE A 16 -17.79 0.97 11.39
CA PHE A 16 -18.39 -0.06 10.53
C PHE A 16 -18.27 0.26 9.05
N HIS A 17 -18.66 1.47 8.64
CA HIS A 17 -18.55 1.88 7.24
C HIS A 17 -17.10 1.99 6.77
N THR A 18 -16.21 2.50 7.63
CA THR A 18 -14.79 2.64 7.29
C THR A 18 -14.14 1.28 7.06
N ILE A 19 -14.34 0.32 7.99
CA ILE A 19 -13.80 -1.04 7.84
C ILE A 19 -14.53 -1.88 6.78
N SER A 20 -15.69 -1.40 6.30
CA SER A 20 -16.41 -1.99 5.15
C SER A 20 -15.99 -1.38 3.82
N GLY A 21 -14.97 -0.50 3.79
CA GLY A 21 -14.39 0.04 2.57
C GLY A 21 -14.89 1.44 2.17
N MET A 22 -15.67 2.14 3.01
CA MET A 22 -16.12 3.50 2.70
C MET A 22 -15.03 4.54 3.01
N ASN A 23 -13.92 4.42 2.33
CA ASN A 23 -12.76 5.30 2.44
C ASN A 23 -12.01 5.39 1.11
N GLY A 24 -11.12 6.36 1.00
CA GLY A 24 -10.25 6.56 -0.14
C GLY A 24 -9.26 7.69 0.12
N ALA A 25 -8.55 8.10 -0.91
CA ALA A 25 -7.64 9.24 -0.84
C ALA A 25 -7.98 10.31 -1.89
N ILE A 26 -7.71 11.56 -1.54
CA ILE A 26 -7.73 12.70 -2.46
C ILE A 26 -6.31 13.25 -2.59
N MET A 27 -5.87 13.48 -3.83
CA MET A 27 -4.60 14.12 -4.13
C MET A 27 -4.82 15.50 -4.71
N ILE A 28 -4.19 16.50 -4.09
CA ILE A 28 -4.19 17.90 -4.53
C ILE A 28 -2.75 18.28 -4.88
N LEU A 29 -2.48 18.41 -6.17
CA LEU A 29 -1.16 18.79 -6.66
C LEU A 29 -0.90 20.30 -6.46
N PRO A 30 0.32 20.68 -6.07
CA PRO A 30 0.72 22.09 -6.08
C PRO A 30 0.64 22.66 -7.52
N ARG A 31 0.23 23.92 -7.67
CA ARG A 31 0.14 24.58 -8.98
C ARG A 31 1.48 24.60 -9.74
N LYS A 32 2.59 24.62 -9.02
CA LYS A 32 3.95 24.61 -9.58
C LYS A 32 4.54 23.20 -9.77
N GLY A 33 3.74 22.14 -9.51
CA GLY A 33 4.20 20.75 -9.52
C GLY A 33 4.89 20.35 -8.21
N LEU A 34 5.38 19.11 -8.19
CA LEU A 34 6.13 18.57 -7.07
C LEU A 34 7.59 19.00 -7.13
N THR A 35 8.25 18.99 -5.98
CA THR A 35 9.69 19.26 -5.88
C THR A 35 10.41 18.14 -5.13
N ASP A 36 11.66 17.89 -5.48
CA ASP A 36 12.54 17.00 -4.73
C ASP A 36 13.00 17.63 -3.40
N ALA A 37 13.81 16.91 -2.64
CA ALA A 37 14.35 17.36 -1.36
C ALA A 37 15.28 18.58 -1.44
N LYS A 38 15.72 18.95 -2.66
CA LYS A 38 16.55 20.13 -2.95
C LYS A 38 15.73 21.29 -3.52
N GLY A 39 14.40 21.14 -3.58
CA GLY A 39 13.50 22.15 -4.14
C GLY A 39 13.49 22.20 -5.67
N LYS A 40 14.11 21.24 -6.37
CA LYS A 40 14.06 21.16 -7.84
C LYS A 40 12.76 20.52 -8.29
N PRO A 41 12.21 20.93 -9.46
CA PRO A 41 11.02 20.29 -10.02
C PRO A 41 11.21 18.78 -10.16
N TRP A 42 10.22 18.02 -9.71
CA TRP A 42 10.15 16.57 -9.83
C TRP A 42 8.85 16.17 -10.51
N HIS A 43 8.95 15.29 -11.50
CA HIS A 43 7.81 14.80 -12.28
C HIS A 43 7.75 13.28 -12.17
N TYR A 44 6.55 12.73 -12.28
CA TYR A 44 6.33 11.29 -12.37
C TYR A 44 5.65 10.95 -13.71
N ASP A 45 5.95 9.77 -14.21
CA ASP A 45 5.38 9.22 -15.45
C ASP A 45 4.06 8.49 -15.17
N ARG A 46 3.96 7.89 -13.98
CA ARG A 46 2.79 7.13 -13.52
C ARG A 46 2.49 7.44 -12.07
N ALA A 47 1.20 7.35 -11.71
CA ALA A 47 0.76 7.36 -10.32
C ALA A 47 -0.13 6.15 -10.05
N TYR A 48 0.09 5.50 -8.92
CA TYR A 48 -0.72 4.37 -8.46
C TYR A 48 -1.30 4.64 -7.09
N TYR A 49 -2.59 4.35 -6.94
CA TYR A 49 -3.26 4.39 -5.66
C TYR A 49 -3.28 3.01 -5.02
N ILE A 50 -2.87 2.95 -3.77
CA ILE A 50 -2.90 1.77 -2.91
C ILE A 50 -3.66 2.14 -1.65
N GLY A 51 -4.94 1.76 -1.60
CA GLY A 51 -5.78 1.89 -0.42
C GLY A 51 -5.66 0.64 0.43
N GLU A 52 -4.99 0.74 1.58
CA GLU A 52 -4.92 -0.37 2.52
C GLU A 52 -6.20 -0.42 3.36
N GLN A 53 -6.76 -1.60 3.46
CA GLN A 53 -8.02 -1.88 4.14
C GLN A 53 -7.86 -3.06 5.08
N ASP A 54 -8.19 -2.86 6.34
CA ASP A 54 -8.32 -3.91 7.35
C ASP A 54 -9.76 -4.40 7.43
N LEU A 55 -9.96 -5.71 7.32
CA LEU A 55 -11.26 -6.36 7.34
C LEU A 55 -11.42 -7.20 8.61
N TYR A 56 -12.61 -7.18 9.19
CA TYR A 56 -12.96 -7.89 10.43
C TYR A 56 -14.16 -8.81 10.15
N LEU A 57 -13.89 -9.97 9.56
CA LEU A 57 -14.92 -10.91 9.17
C LEU A 57 -15.23 -11.87 10.32
N PRO A 58 -16.49 -11.89 10.81
CA PRO A 58 -16.89 -12.78 11.88
C PRO A 58 -16.94 -14.23 11.39
N LYS A 59 -16.63 -15.16 12.31
CA LYS A 59 -16.71 -16.60 12.07
C LYS A 59 -17.83 -17.21 12.89
N ASP A 60 -18.39 -18.31 12.37
CA ASP A 60 -19.32 -19.16 13.08
C ASP A 60 -18.60 -20.10 14.07
N LYS A 61 -19.38 -20.96 14.76
CA LYS A 61 -18.88 -21.95 15.71
C LYS A 61 -17.94 -23.00 15.10
N ASP A 62 -18.04 -23.20 13.78
CA ASP A 62 -17.23 -24.17 13.03
C ASP A 62 -15.99 -23.52 12.40
N GLY A 63 -15.75 -22.22 12.70
CA GLY A 63 -14.59 -21.45 12.22
C GLY A 63 -14.72 -20.94 10.80
N LYS A 64 -15.87 -21.08 10.15
CA LYS A 64 -16.15 -20.55 8.80
C LYS A 64 -16.61 -19.11 8.89
N TYR A 65 -16.26 -18.31 7.88
CA TYR A 65 -16.76 -16.94 7.79
C TYR A 65 -18.27 -16.95 7.65
N LYS A 66 -18.95 -16.06 8.43
CA LYS A 66 -20.41 -15.89 8.35
C LYS A 66 -20.78 -15.21 7.03
N GLU A 67 -21.90 -15.66 6.47
CA GLU A 67 -22.55 -15.04 5.33
C GLU A 67 -23.86 -14.38 5.77
N TYR A 68 -24.20 -13.24 5.17
CA TYR A 68 -25.39 -12.46 5.50
C TYR A 68 -26.19 -12.18 4.24
N ALA A 69 -27.51 -12.35 4.32
CA ALA A 69 -28.38 -12.21 3.16
C ALA A 69 -28.64 -10.75 2.77
N GLN A 70 -28.53 -9.83 3.73
CA GLN A 70 -28.85 -8.42 3.53
C GLN A 70 -27.72 -7.50 4.02
N PRO A 71 -27.52 -6.33 3.38
CA PRO A 71 -26.64 -5.30 3.91
C PRO A 71 -27.01 -4.94 5.35
N LEU A 72 -25.99 -4.65 6.18
CA LEU A 72 -26.09 -4.29 7.60
C LEU A 72 -26.47 -5.43 8.54
N GLU A 73 -26.94 -6.58 8.08
CA GLU A 73 -27.29 -7.73 8.94
C GLU A 73 -26.09 -8.18 9.78
N GLY A 74 -24.88 -8.15 9.22
CA GLY A 74 -23.63 -8.52 9.89
C GLY A 74 -23.01 -7.43 10.75
N MET A 75 -23.62 -6.24 10.89
CA MET A 75 -22.98 -5.09 11.54
C MET A 75 -22.60 -5.35 13.00
N ALA A 76 -23.50 -5.94 13.78
CA ALA A 76 -23.23 -6.21 15.19
C ALA A 76 -22.08 -7.21 15.37
N ASP A 77 -22.09 -8.28 14.61
CA ASP A 77 -21.05 -9.30 14.64
C ASP A 77 -19.69 -8.75 14.20
N MET A 78 -19.66 -7.97 13.13
CA MET A 78 -18.45 -7.33 12.61
C MET A 78 -17.86 -6.33 13.64
N LEU A 79 -18.71 -5.48 14.24
CA LEU A 79 -18.29 -4.56 15.28
C LEU A 79 -17.77 -5.27 16.53
N GLU A 80 -18.37 -6.41 16.89
CA GLU A 80 -17.88 -7.20 18.03
C GLU A 80 -16.48 -7.76 17.77
N VAL A 81 -16.25 -8.34 16.60
CA VAL A 81 -14.93 -8.86 16.21
C VAL A 81 -13.90 -7.72 16.12
N SER A 82 -14.29 -6.56 15.62
CA SER A 82 -13.38 -5.42 15.44
C SER A 82 -12.84 -4.83 16.75
N LYS A 83 -13.55 -5.01 17.88
CA LYS A 83 -13.08 -4.56 19.21
C LYS A 83 -11.74 -5.16 19.62
N GLY A 84 -11.40 -6.34 19.11
CA GLY A 84 -10.11 -6.99 19.37
C GLY A 84 -8.95 -6.38 18.63
N LEU A 85 -9.19 -5.48 17.65
CA LEU A 85 -8.20 -4.83 16.79
C LEU A 85 -7.31 -5.82 16.01
N VAL A 86 -7.77 -7.06 15.84
CA VAL A 86 -7.08 -8.10 15.06
C VAL A 86 -7.88 -8.34 13.79
N PRO A 87 -7.43 -7.82 12.64
CA PRO A 87 -8.13 -8.01 11.38
C PRO A 87 -8.05 -9.46 10.89
N SER A 88 -9.10 -9.92 10.23
CA SER A 88 -9.10 -11.21 9.52
C SER A 88 -8.28 -11.15 8.23
N HIS A 89 -8.30 -9.99 7.56
CA HIS A 89 -7.53 -9.70 6.35
C HIS A 89 -7.06 -8.25 6.40
N VAL A 90 -5.91 -8.01 5.78
CA VAL A 90 -5.43 -6.66 5.44
C VAL A 90 -5.13 -6.70 3.94
N VAL A 91 -5.82 -5.89 3.16
CA VAL A 91 -5.80 -6.01 1.71
C VAL A 91 -5.53 -4.66 1.05
N PHE A 92 -5.03 -4.69 -0.17
CA PHE A 92 -4.90 -3.51 -1.02
C PHE A 92 -6.06 -3.45 -2.02
N ASN A 93 -6.64 -2.26 -2.16
CA ASN A 93 -7.73 -1.97 -3.09
C ASN A 93 -8.91 -2.97 -3.01
N GLY A 94 -9.25 -3.36 -1.78
CA GLY A 94 -10.53 -4.00 -1.44
C GLY A 94 -10.54 -5.53 -1.42
N THR A 95 -9.51 -6.22 -1.93
CA THR A 95 -9.46 -7.69 -1.87
C THR A 95 -8.02 -8.22 -1.88
N ALA A 96 -7.81 -9.39 -1.27
CA ALA A 96 -6.50 -10.04 -1.33
C ALA A 96 -6.13 -10.35 -2.79
N GLY A 97 -4.92 -9.98 -3.17
CA GLY A 97 -4.41 -10.21 -4.52
C GLY A 97 -4.94 -9.25 -5.61
N ALA A 98 -5.71 -8.20 -5.26
CA ALA A 98 -6.24 -7.24 -6.24
C ALA A 98 -5.18 -6.65 -7.19
N LEU A 99 -3.96 -6.47 -6.70
CA LEU A 99 -2.84 -5.88 -7.44
C LEU A 99 -1.71 -6.89 -7.68
N THR A 100 -2.03 -8.16 -7.87
CA THR A 100 -1.05 -9.24 -8.10
C THR A 100 -1.33 -10.01 -9.38
N GLY A 101 -0.40 -10.86 -9.83
CA GLY A 101 -0.55 -11.66 -11.05
C GLY A 101 -0.79 -10.79 -12.28
N ASP A 102 -1.85 -11.07 -13.02
CA ASP A 102 -2.21 -10.33 -14.23
C ASP A 102 -2.62 -8.87 -13.97
N ASN A 103 -3.06 -8.57 -12.72
CA ASN A 103 -3.41 -7.23 -12.26
C ASN A 103 -2.23 -6.49 -11.63
N ALA A 104 -1.01 -7.00 -11.74
CA ALA A 104 0.18 -6.34 -11.25
C ALA A 104 0.31 -4.91 -11.80
N LEU A 105 0.77 -3.99 -10.98
CA LEU A 105 1.15 -2.65 -11.41
C LEU A 105 2.30 -2.76 -12.43
N LYS A 106 2.38 -1.82 -13.36
CA LYS A 106 3.34 -1.90 -14.47
C LYS A 106 4.15 -0.62 -14.61
N GLY A 107 5.41 -0.75 -14.97
CA GLY A 107 6.29 0.37 -15.28
C GLY A 107 7.46 -0.07 -16.16
N LYS A 108 8.34 0.86 -16.43
CA LYS A 108 9.55 0.60 -17.22
C LYS A 108 10.77 1.16 -16.51
N VAL A 109 11.93 0.58 -16.81
CA VAL A 109 13.21 1.14 -16.38
C VAL A 109 13.32 2.61 -16.85
N GLY A 110 13.74 3.50 -15.95
CA GLY A 110 13.82 4.94 -16.14
C GLY A 110 12.53 5.70 -15.86
N GLU A 111 11.39 5.03 -15.72
CA GLU A 111 10.13 5.70 -15.30
C GLU A 111 10.15 6.03 -13.80
N LYS A 112 9.60 7.20 -13.49
CA LYS A 112 9.32 7.64 -12.12
C LYS A 112 7.86 7.37 -11.79
N VAL A 113 7.64 6.64 -10.73
CA VAL A 113 6.31 6.25 -10.28
C VAL A 113 6.00 6.93 -8.94
N LEU A 114 4.83 7.52 -8.84
CA LEU A 114 4.30 8.07 -7.60
C LEU A 114 3.29 7.08 -7.01
N PHE A 115 3.60 6.51 -5.86
CA PHE A 115 2.67 5.70 -5.06
C PHE A 115 1.93 6.60 -4.09
N ILE A 116 0.60 6.50 -4.10
CA ILE A 116 -0.29 7.12 -3.12
C ILE A 116 -0.80 6.01 -2.22
N HIS A 117 -0.44 6.05 -0.95
CA HIS A 117 -0.87 5.05 0.03
C HIS A 117 -1.78 5.68 1.06
N SER A 118 -2.90 5.05 1.37
CA SER A 118 -3.82 5.50 2.42
C SER A 118 -4.28 4.35 3.31
N GLN A 119 -4.49 4.66 4.59
CA GLN A 119 -5.10 3.77 5.56
C GLN A 119 -6.05 4.58 6.46
N ALA A 120 -7.34 4.25 6.42
CA ALA A 120 -8.35 5.07 7.09
C ALA A 120 -8.54 4.72 8.58
N ASN A 121 -8.17 3.52 9.02
CA ASN A 121 -8.49 3.01 10.36
C ASN A 121 -7.23 2.70 11.18
N ARG A 122 -6.33 1.87 10.66
CA ARG A 122 -5.10 1.44 11.34
C ARG A 122 -3.87 2.12 10.76
N ASP A 123 -2.74 1.97 11.41
CA ASP A 123 -1.45 2.37 10.87
C ASP A 123 -0.91 1.32 9.88
N SER A 124 -0.08 1.79 8.96
CA SER A 124 0.58 1.00 7.94
C SER A 124 2.06 1.32 7.84
N ARG A 125 2.82 0.44 7.21
CA ARG A 125 4.26 0.55 6.99
C ARG A 125 4.60 0.17 5.55
N PRO A 126 4.29 1.03 4.59
CA PRO A 126 4.60 0.75 3.19
C PRO A 126 6.09 0.56 2.95
N HIS A 127 6.39 -0.41 2.08
CA HIS A 127 7.73 -0.82 1.69
C HIS A 127 7.71 -1.38 0.26
N LEU A 128 8.77 -1.15 -0.50
CA LEU A 128 8.96 -1.77 -1.80
C LEU A 128 10.18 -2.67 -1.77
N ILE A 129 9.98 -3.99 -1.88
CA ILE A 129 11.08 -4.95 -2.01
C ILE A 129 11.75 -4.73 -3.38
N GLY A 130 13.04 -4.42 -3.35
CA GLY A 130 13.87 -4.21 -4.53
C GLY A 130 14.39 -2.79 -4.70
N GLY A 131 14.00 -1.85 -3.82
CA GLY A 131 14.52 -0.48 -3.85
C GLY A 131 14.03 0.37 -2.70
N HIS A 132 14.73 1.47 -2.45
CA HIS A 132 14.30 2.50 -1.51
C HIS A 132 13.52 3.58 -2.25
N ALA A 133 12.56 4.22 -1.57
CA ALA A 133 11.86 5.37 -2.13
C ALA A 133 12.82 6.56 -2.25
N ASP A 134 12.90 7.14 -3.44
CA ASP A 134 13.73 8.34 -3.68
C ASP A 134 13.21 9.53 -2.89
N LEU A 135 11.89 9.67 -2.84
CA LEU A 135 11.19 10.76 -2.16
C LEU A 135 10.00 10.22 -1.39
N VAL A 136 9.82 10.63 -0.13
CA VAL A 136 8.64 10.27 0.67
C VAL A 136 8.06 11.50 1.35
N TRP A 137 6.80 11.80 1.06
CA TRP A 137 5.94 12.73 1.80
C TRP A 137 5.13 11.92 2.81
N GLN A 138 5.76 11.55 3.92
CA GLN A 138 5.20 10.64 4.92
C GLN A 138 3.87 11.13 5.49
N GLY A 139 3.77 12.42 5.80
CA GLY A 139 2.53 13.05 6.26
C GLY A 139 1.56 13.47 5.16
N GLY A 140 1.86 13.14 3.89
CA GLY A 140 1.04 13.46 2.74
C GLY A 140 1.11 14.91 2.26
N SER A 141 1.77 15.81 2.97
CA SER A 141 1.85 17.23 2.62
C SER A 141 2.93 17.47 1.55
N PHE A 142 2.54 17.91 0.37
CA PHE A 142 3.49 18.34 -0.67
C PHE A 142 4.10 19.73 -0.42
N ALA A 143 3.71 20.41 0.65
CA ALA A 143 4.37 21.62 1.11
C ALA A 143 5.61 21.32 1.94
N ASP A 144 5.72 20.10 2.47
CA ASP A 144 6.87 19.66 3.24
C ASP A 144 7.97 19.17 2.30
N THR A 145 9.22 19.34 2.74
CA THR A 145 10.37 18.76 2.06
C THR A 145 10.29 17.22 2.18
N PRO A 146 10.28 16.47 1.08
CA PRO A 146 10.24 15.03 1.16
C PRO A 146 11.51 14.47 1.79
N THR A 147 11.38 13.40 2.56
CA THR A 147 12.51 12.58 3.01
C THR A 147 13.03 11.75 1.85
N THR A 148 14.33 11.50 1.81
CA THR A 148 14.97 10.74 0.72
C THR A 148 15.46 9.39 1.21
N ASN A 149 15.52 8.42 0.27
CA ASN A 149 16.15 7.11 0.49
C ASN A 149 15.51 6.34 1.65
N TYR A 150 14.19 6.35 1.71
CA TYR A 150 13.44 5.60 2.71
C TYR A 150 13.20 4.15 2.28
N GLU A 151 13.53 3.24 3.16
CA GLU A 151 13.25 1.80 3.02
C GLU A 151 11.78 1.50 3.33
N THR A 152 11.33 1.95 4.50
CA THR A 152 9.96 1.79 4.99
C THR A 152 9.52 3.07 5.67
N TRP A 153 8.29 3.51 5.48
CA TRP A 153 7.78 4.71 6.14
C TRP A 153 6.49 4.44 6.90
N PHE A 154 6.16 5.30 7.84
CA PHE A 154 5.00 5.13 8.69
C PHE A 154 3.83 5.96 8.17
N VAL A 155 2.66 5.31 8.03
CA VAL A 155 1.38 5.94 7.70
C VAL A 155 0.45 5.74 8.88
N PRO A 156 0.24 6.76 9.73
CA PRO A 156 -0.68 6.64 10.84
C PRO A 156 -2.12 6.46 10.35
N GLY A 157 -2.94 5.77 11.13
CA GLY A 157 -4.36 5.59 10.82
C GLY A 157 -5.08 6.90 10.60
N GLY A 158 -5.95 6.96 9.59
CA GLY A 158 -6.63 8.17 9.19
C GLY A 158 -5.77 9.13 8.36
N SER A 159 -4.70 8.65 7.73
CA SER A 159 -3.83 9.47 6.90
C SER A 159 -3.46 8.81 5.57
N ALA A 160 -2.80 9.58 4.71
CA ALA A 160 -2.23 9.13 3.47
C ALA A 160 -0.80 9.64 3.33
N SER A 161 -0.01 8.96 2.51
CA SER A 161 1.35 9.33 2.15
C SER A 161 1.55 9.27 0.63
N ALA A 162 2.62 9.90 0.15
CA ALA A 162 3.07 9.73 -1.22
C ALA A 162 4.55 9.35 -1.23
N ALA A 163 4.92 8.45 -2.16
CA ALA A 163 6.30 8.01 -2.33
C ALA A 163 6.67 7.95 -3.80
N GLY A 164 7.79 8.55 -4.17
CA GLY A 164 8.34 8.54 -5.52
C GLY A 164 9.46 7.52 -5.65
N TYR A 165 9.44 6.75 -6.74
CA TYR A 165 10.49 5.79 -7.11
C TYR A 165 10.92 6.02 -8.55
N GLU A 166 12.23 5.98 -8.82
CA GLU A 166 12.78 5.83 -10.16
C GLU A 166 13.30 4.40 -10.30
N PHE A 167 12.69 3.62 -11.20
CA PHE A 167 13.07 2.22 -11.38
C PHE A 167 14.30 2.12 -12.29
N VAL A 168 15.39 1.59 -11.76
CA VAL A 168 16.69 1.49 -12.45
C VAL A 168 17.02 0.07 -12.95
N GLN A 169 16.24 -0.93 -12.57
CA GLN A 169 16.37 -2.32 -13.01
C GLN A 169 15.01 -2.92 -13.37
N PRO A 170 14.92 -3.80 -14.37
CA PRO A 170 13.72 -4.56 -14.65
C PRO A 170 13.50 -5.66 -13.62
N GLY A 171 12.27 -6.14 -13.52
CA GLY A 171 11.93 -7.29 -12.70
C GLY A 171 10.62 -7.14 -11.94
N LEU A 172 10.36 -8.10 -11.09
CA LEU A 172 9.22 -8.10 -10.18
C LEU A 172 9.62 -7.46 -8.85
N TYR A 173 8.99 -6.35 -8.53
CA TYR A 173 9.05 -5.71 -7.22
C TYR A 173 7.78 -6.02 -6.44
N VAL A 174 7.87 -6.08 -5.11
CA VAL A 174 6.70 -6.30 -4.27
C VAL A 174 6.50 -5.10 -3.36
N TYR A 175 5.39 -4.39 -3.56
CA TYR A 175 4.94 -3.33 -2.67
C TYR A 175 4.06 -3.96 -1.58
N LEU A 176 4.39 -3.76 -0.31
CA LEU A 176 3.70 -4.42 0.79
C LEU A 176 3.64 -3.54 2.05
N SER A 177 2.78 -3.91 2.99
CA SER A 177 2.87 -3.43 4.37
C SER A 177 3.97 -4.22 5.10
N HIS A 178 4.97 -3.55 5.67
CA HIS A 178 6.07 -4.25 6.37
C HIS A 178 5.66 -4.79 7.76
N ASN A 179 4.40 -4.85 8.06
CA ASN A 179 3.80 -5.83 8.96
C ASN A 179 3.73 -7.17 8.22
N LEU A 180 4.79 -7.94 8.21
CA LEU A 180 4.95 -9.09 7.31
C LEU A 180 3.88 -10.17 7.46
N ILE A 181 3.28 -10.32 8.63
CA ILE A 181 2.13 -11.21 8.83
C ILE A 181 0.94 -10.70 8.02
N GLU A 182 0.68 -9.40 8.05
CA GLU A 182 -0.40 -8.77 7.30
C GLU A 182 -0.13 -8.85 5.79
N ALA A 183 1.11 -8.63 5.36
CA ALA A 183 1.49 -8.73 3.96
C ALA A 183 1.32 -10.15 3.40
N VAL A 184 1.92 -11.14 4.06
CA VAL A 184 2.04 -12.49 3.52
C VAL A 184 0.81 -13.35 3.79
N LEU A 185 0.26 -13.26 5.01
CA LEU A 185 -0.85 -14.14 5.43
C LEU A 185 -2.22 -13.48 5.29
N LEU A 186 -2.30 -12.15 5.34
CA LEU A 186 -3.58 -11.44 5.33
C LEU A 186 -3.85 -10.66 4.04
N GLY A 187 -2.86 -10.51 3.14
CA GLY A 187 -3.08 -10.04 1.78
C GLY A 187 -2.62 -8.60 1.47
N ALA A 188 -1.88 -7.93 2.38
CA ALA A 188 -1.40 -6.55 2.18
C ALA A 188 -0.15 -6.49 1.28
N ALA A 189 -0.25 -6.99 0.06
CA ALA A 189 0.81 -7.00 -0.93
C ALA A 189 0.30 -6.70 -2.35
N ALA A 190 1.14 -6.03 -3.13
CA ALA A 190 0.95 -5.75 -4.54
C ALA A 190 2.22 -6.08 -5.32
N HIS A 191 2.09 -6.50 -6.56
CA HIS A 191 3.18 -6.70 -7.49
C HIS A 191 3.38 -5.45 -8.35
N MET A 192 4.65 -5.08 -8.59
CA MET A 192 5.03 -4.06 -9.54
C MET A 192 6.00 -4.67 -10.55
N MET A 193 5.54 -4.85 -11.78
CA MET A 193 6.33 -5.41 -12.87
C MET A 193 7.02 -4.29 -13.65
N ILE A 194 8.33 -4.28 -13.66
CA ILE A 194 9.16 -3.32 -14.39
C ILE A 194 9.76 -3.99 -15.62
N GLU A 195 9.43 -3.47 -16.78
CA GLU A 195 9.97 -3.90 -18.07
C GLU A 195 11.22 -3.09 -18.42
N GLY A 196 12.19 -3.72 -19.07
CA GLY A 196 13.39 -3.05 -19.55
C GLY A 196 14.59 -3.97 -19.68
N GLU A 197 15.72 -3.41 -20.06
CA GLU A 197 16.98 -4.12 -20.16
C GLU A 197 17.70 -4.14 -18.81
N TRP A 198 18.30 -5.30 -18.48
CA TRP A 198 19.09 -5.44 -17.27
C TRP A 198 20.40 -4.65 -17.38
N ASN A 199 20.71 -3.87 -16.35
CA ASN A 199 21.92 -3.07 -16.27
C ASN A 199 22.91 -3.64 -15.24
N ASN A 200 23.98 -4.27 -15.74
CA ASN A 200 25.03 -4.84 -14.91
C ASN A 200 25.88 -3.80 -14.15
N GLU A 201 25.87 -2.53 -14.59
CA GLU A 201 26.56 -1.45 -13.85
C GLU A 201 25.85 -1.12 -12.54
N VAL A 202 24.53 -1.34 -12.48
CA VAL A 202 23.74 -1.16 -11.25
C VAL A 202 23.80 -2.38 -10.34
N MET A 203 23.67 -3.59 -10.94
CA MET A 203 23.75 -4.84 -10.20
C MET A 203 24.18 -5.96 -11.13
N GLU A 204 25.28 -6.62 -10.80
CA GLU A 204 25.80 -7.77 -11.53
C GLU A 204 25.70 -9.05 -10.70
N GLN A 205 25.23 -10.11 -11.34
CA GLN A 205 25.26 -11.43 -10.75
C GLN A 205 26.63 -12.08 -11.04
N THR A 206 27.46 -12.15 -10.01
CA THR A 206 28.83 -12.68 -10.14
C THR A 206 28.91 -14.19 -10.21
N LYS A 207 27.84 -14.91 -9.83
CA LYS A 207 27.77 -16.36 -9.85
C LYS A 207 26.37 -16.82 -10.29
N ALA A 208 26.32 -17.72 -11.25
CA ALA A 208 25.05 -18.31 -11.69
C ALA A 208 24.30 -18.99 -10.54
N PRO A 209 22.95 -18.95 -10.55
CA PRO A 209 22.14 -19.70 -9.60
C PRO A 209 22.48 -21.19 -9.66
N GLY A 210 22.51 -21.83 -8.50
CA GLY A 210 22.77 -23.26 -8.39
C GLY A 210 22.10 -23.85 -7.16
N PRO A 211 22.03 -25.19 -7.07
CA PRO A 211 21.47 -25.84 -5.91
C PRO A 211 22.25 -25.47 -4.64
N ILE A 212 21.52 -25.27 -3.55
CA ILE A 212 22.16 -25.14 -2.22
C ILE A 212 22.76 -26.47 -1.87
N SER A 213 24.08 -26.57 -1.85
CA SER A 213 24.76 -27.79 -1.40
C SER A 213 24.43 -28.02 0.07
N LYS A 214 23.82 -29.16 0.39
CA LYS A 214 23.77 -29.62 1.78
C LYS A 214 25.22 -29.88 2.20
N LYS A 215 25.71 -29.13 3.18
CA LYS A 215 26.94 -29.46 3.90
C LYS A 215 26.68 -30.62 4.83
#